data_7d21c8a58a9c7039f41ece928bbacdb0
#
_entry.id   7d21c8a58a9c7039f41ece928bbacdb0
#
_cell.length_a   1.000
_cell.length_b   1.000
_cell.length_c   1.000
_cell.angle_alpha   90.00
_cell.angle_beta   90.00
_cell.angle_gamma   90.00
#
_symmetry.space_group_name_H-M   'P 1'
#
loop_
_entity.id
_entity.type
_entity.pdbx_description
1 polymer ?
#
loop_
_entity_poly.entity_id
_entity_poly.type
_entity_poly.pdbx_seq_one_letter_code
_entity_poly.pdbx_strand_id
1 'polypeptide(L)'
;AQECYGNGGLLIGVDLVKDTQTLNLAYNDPLGVTAAFNLNALLNVNRLIGSNFELQDWEHYAFYNASQSRIEMHLRARSDVQVTLPGNGSQDHIISFGAGDLIHTENSYKYTQEHFVEKLSRAGFTEIQCWTDPNKHFLVCFANV
;
A
#
# COMPACT_ATOMS: atom_id res chain seq x y z
N ALA A 1 -6.33 -1.05 21.69
CA ALA A 1 -7.33 -0.90 22.77
C ALA A 1 -6.68 -0.96 24.15
N GLN A 2 -5.89 -1.97 24.46
CA GLN A 2 -5.26 -2.15 25.79
C GLN A 2 -4.35 -0.98 26.23
N GLU A 3 -3.73 -0.27 25.29
CA GLU A 3 -2.85 0.88 25.59
C GLU A 3 -3.60 2.16 25.94
N CYS A 4 -4.91 2.21 25.74
CA CYS A 4 -5.74 3.38 26.05
C CYS A 4 -6.28 3.40 27.50
N TYR A 5 -5.88 2.46 28.35
CA TYR A 5 -6.26 2.38 29.78
C TYR A 5 -7.77 2.51 30.04
N GLY A 6 -8.62 2.04 29.11
CA GLY A 6 -10.08 2.01 29.27
C GLY A 6 -10.79 3.37 29.09
N ASN A 7 -10.08 4.45 28.74
CA ASN A 7 -10.65 5.79 28.56
C ASN A 7 -10.28 6.43 27.23
N GLY A 8 -9.94 5.63 26.23
CA GLY A 8 -9.55 6.12 24.92
C GLY A 8 -10.54 5.76 23.84
N GLY A 9 -10.44 6.43 22.70
CA GLY A 9 -11.18 6.11 21.48
C GLY A 9 -10.28 6.15 20.27
N LEU A 10 -10.68 5.41 19.24
CA LEU A 10 -10.05 5.38 17.92
C LEU A 10 -10.98 6.02 16.89
N LEU A 11 -10.51 7.06 16.22
CA LEU A 11 -11.14 7.58 14.99
C LEU A 11 -10.30 7.12 13.81
N ILE A 12 -10.89 6.35 12.91
CA ILE A 12 -10.18 5.76 11.76
C ILE A 12 -11.02 5.80 10.49
N GLY A 13 -10.36 6.12 9.37
CA GLY A 13 -10.96 6.05 8.04
C GLY A 13 -10.36 4.92 7.22
N VAL A 14 -11.20 4.20 6.48
CA VAL A 14 -10.75 3.13 5.59
C VAL A 14 -11.48 3.18 4.25
N ASP A 15 -10.78 2.78 3.21
CA ASP A 15 -11.33 2.68 1.87
C ASP A 15 -12.15 1.39 1.73
N LEU A 16 -13.34 1.50 1.14
CA LEU A 16 -14.26 0.39 0.98
C LEU A 16 -14.08 -0.33 -0.36
N VAL A 17 -14.48 -1.61 -0.39
CA VAL A 17 -14.63 -2.36 -1.64
C VAL A 17 -15.64 -1.65 -2.53
N LYS A 18 -15.28 -1.44 -3.78
CA LYS A 18 -16.10 -0.82 -4.83
C LYS A 18 -15.75 -1.45 -6.17
N ASP A 19 -16.30 -0.95 -7.25
CA ASP A 19 -16.02 -1.50 -8.57
C ASP A 19 -14.52 -1.44 -8.92
N THR A 20 -14.06 -2.47 -9.62
CA THR A 20 -12.65 -2.67 -9.96
C THR A 20 -12.08 -1.53 -10.82
N GLN A 21 -12.90 -0.92 -11.68
CA GLN A 21 -12.45 0.16 -12.53
C GLN A 21 -12.12 1.40 -11.70
N THR A 22 -13.00 1.79 -10.80
CA THR A 22 -12.77 2.90 -9.86
C THR A 22 -11.51 2.67 -9.02
N LEU A 23 -11.34 1.44 -8.48
CA LEU A 23 -10.17 1.09 -7.70
C LEU A 23 -8.87 1.18 -8.53
N ASN A 24 -8.87 0.62 -9.73
CA ASN A 24 -7.68 0.65 -10.58
C ASN A 24 -7.34 2.07 -11.05
N LEU A 25 -8.34 2.89 -11.39
CA LEU A 25 -8.11 4.29 -11.79
C LEU A 25 -7.55 5.14 -10.65
N ALA A 26 -7.92 4.87 -9.41
CA ALA A 26 -7.41 5.60 -8.25
C ALA A 26 -5.91 5.41 -8.04
N TYR A 27 -5.36 4.25 -8.44
CA TYR A 27 -3.94 3.91 -8.29
C TYR A 27 -3.14 3.98 -9.60
N ASN A 28 -3.81 4.18 -10.73
CA ASN A 28 -3.21 4.42 -12.05
C ASN A 28 -3.75 5.76 -12.61
N ASP A 29 -3.66 6.81 -11.81
CA ASP A 29 -4.20 8.12 -12.14
C ASP A 29 -3.55 8.70 -13.42
N PRO A 30 -4.33 9.33 -14.31
CA PRO A 30 -3.81 9.84 -15.59
C PRO A 30 -2.72 10.91 -15.45
N LEU A 31 -2.65 11.59 -14.30
CA LEU A 31 -1.60 12.57 -14.01
C LEU A 31 -0.28 11.93 -13.59
N GLY A 32 -0.29 10.62 -13.30
CA GLY A 32 0.90 9.86 -12.90
C GLY A 32 1.43 10.20 -11.50
N VAL A 33 0.60 10.79 -10.63
CA VAL A 33 1.00 11.15 -9.26
C VAL A 33 1.32 9.90 -8.45
N THR A 34 0.46 8.89 -8.53
CA THR A 34 0.68 7.61 -7.85
C THR A 34 1.91 6.88 -8.40
N ALA A 35 2.12 6.94 -9.71
CA ALA A 35 3.31 6.36 -10.34
C ALA A 35 4.59 7.04 -9.84
N ALA A 36 4.62 8.37 -9.78
CA ALA A 36 5.76 9.13 -9.26
C ALA A 36 6.01 8.83 -7.77
N PHE A 37 4.95 8.74 -6.96
CA PHE A 37 5.04 8.34 -5.56
C PHE A 37 5.67 6.95 -5.41
N ASN A 38 5.22 5.97 -6.17
CA ASN A 38 5.72 4.60 -6.11
C ASN A 38 7.20 4.52 -6.54
N LEU A 39 7.56 5.16 -7.64
CA LEU A 39 8.95 5.22 -8.12
C LEU A 39 9.90 5.91 -7.13
N ASN A 40 9.41 6.89 -6.37
CA ASN A 40 10.20 7.57 -5.34
C ASN A 40 10.72 6.63 -4.24
N ALA A 41 10.10 5.45 -4.06
CA ALA A 41 10.61 4.42 -3.15
C ALA A 41 12.04 4.01 -3.53
N LEU A 42 12.37 3.90 -4.81
CA LEU A 42 13.71 3.53 -5.28
C LEU A 42 14.75 4.61 -4.93
N LEU A 43 14.40 5.90 -5.07
CA LEU A 43 15.28 6.99 -4.66
C LEU A 43 15.54 6.97 -3.15
N ASN A 44 14.52 6.66 -2.36
CA ASN A 44 14.68 6.53 -0.91
C ASN A 44 15.59 5.34 -0.56
N VAL A 45 15.42 4.20 -1.22
CA VAL A 45 16.30 3.03 -1.04
C VAL A 45 17.74 3.38 -1.40
N ASN A 46 17.96 4.01 -2.58
CA ASN A 46 19.31 4.47 -2.98
C ASN A 46 19.95 5.36 -1.92
N ARG A 47 19.17 6.32 -1.37
CA ARG A 47 19.68 7.26 -0.35
C ARG A 47 19.99 6.56 0.98
N LEU A 48 19.17 5.58 1.37
CA LEU A 48 19.28 4.93 2.68
C LEU A 48 20.38 3.90 2.75
N ILE A 49 20.58 3.14 1.68
CA ILE A 49 21.53 2.02 1.65
C ILE A 49 22.63 2.15 0.57
N GLY A 50 22.62 3.24 -0.21
CA GLY A 50 23.62 3.49 -1.25
C GLY A 50 23.46 2.62 -2.50
N SER A 51 22.27 2.04 -2.75
CA SER A 51 22.01 1.28 -3.96
C SER A 51 21.95 2.17 -5.21
N ASN A 52 21.90 1.56 -6.39
CA ASN A 52 21.96 2.25 -7.67
C ASN A 52 20.75 2.00 -8.57
N PHE A 53 19.54 1.96 -8.01
CA PHE A 53 18.34 1.89 -8.83
C PHE A 53 18.22 3.11 -9.75
N GLU A 54 18.03 2.89 -11.05
CA GLU A 54 17.74 3.95 -12.03
C GLU A 54 16.25 3.98 -12.34
N LEU A 55 15.56 5.11 -12.10
CA LEU A 55 14.10 5.20 -12.23
C LEU A 55 13.58 4.87 -13.63
N GLN A 56 14.35 5.18 -14.65
CA GLN A 56 14.00 4.93 -16.05
C GLN A 56 13.86 3.44 -16.40
N ASP A 57 14.49 2.56 -15.61
CA ASP A 57 14.45 1.12 -15.81
C ASP A 57 13.17 0.48 -15.23
N TRP A 58 12.37 1.26 -14.53
CA TRP A 58 11.18 0.80 -13.83
C TRP A 58 9.93 1.54 -14.28
N GLU A 59 8.80 0.85 -14.17
CA GLU A 59 7.48 1.46 -14.34
C GLU A 59 6.56 1.07 -13.19
N HIS A 60 5.65 1.96 -12.88
CA HIS A 60 4.57 1.70 -11.94
C HIS A 60 3.59 0.69 -12.53
N TYR A 61 3.22 -0.30 -11.72
CA TYR A 61 2.21 -1.30 -12.04
C TYR A 61 1.32 -1.54 -10.82
N ALA A 62 0.04 -1.20 -10.93
CA ALA A 62 -0.92 -1.40 -9.85
C ALA A 62 -2.20 -2.06 -10.37
N PHE A 63 -2.78 -2.95 -9.56
CA PHE A 63 -4.04 -3.63 -9.87
C PHE A 63 -4.82 -4.00 -8.61
N TYR A 64 -6.13 -4.13 -8.76
CA TYR A 64 -6.96 -4.67 -7.69
C TYR A 64 -6.94 -6.19 -7.68
N ASN A 65 -6.43 -6.76 -6.60
CA ASN A 65 -6.48 -8.19 -6.31
C ASN A 65 -7.76 -8.51 -5.55
N ALA A 66 -8.79 -8.94 -6.28
CA ALA A 66 -10.12 -9.21 -5.71
C ALA A 66 -10.09 -10.37 -4.69
N SER A 67 -9.23 -11.37 -4.88
CA SER A 67 -9.13 -12.52 -3.96
C SER A 67 -8.57 -12.13 -2.59
N GLN A 68 -7.78 -11.05 -2.54
CA GLN A 68 -7.16 -10.52 -1.33
C GLN A 68 -7.83 -9.21 -0.86
N SER A 69 -8.84 -8.72 -1.61
CA SER A 69 -9.51 -7.44 -1.35
C SER A 69 -8.53 -6.29 -1.12
N ARG A 70 -7.57 -6.13 -2.03
CA ARG A 70 -6.55 -5.07 -1.92
C ARG A 70 -6.07 -4.59 -3.28
N ILE A 71 -5.62 -3.36 -3.35
CA ILE A 71 -4.73 -2.91 -4.42
C ILE A 71 -3.33 -3.39 -4.08
N GLU A 72 -2.65 -3.91 -5.07
CA GLU A 72 -1.22 -4.19 -5.02
C GLU A 72 -0.49 -3.19 -5.90
N MET A 73 0.52 -2.51 -5.35
CA MET A 73 1.41 -1.67 -6.12
C MET A 73 2.76 -2.36 -6.27
N HIS A 74 3.29 -2.28 -7.47
CA HIS A 74 4.56 -2.88 -7.85
C HIS A 74 5.38 -1.90 -8.68
N LEU A 75 6.67 -2.13 -8.72
CA LEU A 75 7.58 -1.58 -9.72
C LEU A 75 7.98 -2.72 -10.64
N ARG A 76 7.76 -2.54 -11.95
CA ARG A 76 8.04 -3.54 -12.98
C ARG A 76 9.29 -3.15 -13.75
N ALA A 77 10.24 -4.06 -13.86
CA ALA A 77 11.43 -3.86 -14.66
C ALA A 77 11.07 -3.76 -16.16
N ARG A 78 11.52 -2.69 -16.83
CA ARG A 78 11.25 -2.47 -18.27
C ARG A 78 12.12 -3.33 -19.17
N SER A 79 13.30 -3.73 -18.66
CA SER A 79 14.31 -4.56 -19.34
C SER A 79 15.05 -5.37 -18.28
N ASP A 80 16.04 -6.17 -18.71
CA ASP A 80 16.96 -6.79 -17.78
C ASP A 80 17.79 -5.72 -17.07
N VAL A 81 17.79 -5.74 -15.74
CA VAL A 81 18.43 -4.73 -14.88
C VAL A 81 19.29 -5.40 -13.82
N GLN A 82 20.44 -4.83 -13.55
CA GLN A 82 21.28 -5.21 -12.39
C GLN A 82 21.35 -4.04 -11.41
N VAL A 83 21.07 -4.34 -10.15
CA VAL A 83 21.15 -3.36 -9.06
C VAL A 83 22.19 -3.81 -8.06
N THR A 84 23.09 -2.90 -7.72
CA THR A 84 24.12 -3.11 -6.70
C THR A 84 23.62 -2.62 -5.35
N LEU A 85 23.69 -3.48 -4.34
CA LEU A 85 23.48 -3.15 -2.94
C LEU A 85 24.84 -3.16 -2.25
N PRO A 86 25.35 -2.03 -1.76
CA PRO A 86 26.64 -1.96 -1.10
C PRO A 86 26.70 -2.86 0.15
N GLY A 87 27.75 -3.64 0.27
CA GLY A 87 28.03 -4.43 1.46
C GLY A 87 28.66 -3.55 2.56
N ASN A 88 28.03 -3.47 3.72
CA ASN A 88 28.49 -2.72 4.90
C ASN A 88 29.80 -3.32 5.46
N GLY A 89 30.94 -3.07 4.77
CA GLY A 89 32.25 -3.65 5.09
C GLY A 89 32.46 -5.08 4.56
N SER A 90 31.55 -5.58 3.74
CA SER A 90 31.61 -6.84 3.00
C SER A 90 31.53 -6.59 1.49
N GLN A 91 31.54 -7.66 0.69
CA GLN A 91 31.38 -7.57 -0.76
C GLN A 91 29.97 -7.05 -1.10
N ASP A 92 29.89 -6.21 -2.15
CA ASP A 92 28.63 -5.74 -2.71
C ASP A 92 27.77 -6.91 -3.22
N HIS A 93 26.47 -6.79 -3.04
CA HIS A 93 25.50 -7.74 -3.57
C HIS A 93 24.88 -7.21 -4.86
N ILE A 94 24.93 -8.00 -5.92
CA ILE A 94 24.27 -7.68 -7.19
C ILE A 94 22.96 -8.48 -7.27
N ILE A 95 21.85 -7.77 -7.45
CA ILE A 95 20.55 -8.37 -7.72
C ILE A 95 20.25 -8.17 -9.20
N SER A 96 19.89 -9.25 -9.89
CA SER A 96 19.46 -9.21 -11.28
C SER A 96 17.95 -9.36 -11.36
N PHE A 97 17.33 -8.50 -12.16
CA PHE A 97 15.91 -8.54 -12.50
C PHE A 97 15.81 -8.74 -14.01
N GLY A 98 14.95 -9.68 -14.42
CA GLY A 98 14.58 -9.84 -15.82
C GLY A 98 13.50 -8.83 -16.23
N ALA A 99 13.39 -8.57 -17.54
CA ALA A 99 12.29 -7.76 -18.08
C ALA A 99 10.92 -8.31 -17.62
N GLY A 100 10.11 -7.45 -16.99
CA GLY A 100 8.80 -7.81 -16.42
C GLY A 100 8.84 -8.27 -14.97
N ASP A 101 9.99 -8.45 -14.34
CA ASP A 101 10.08 -8.77 -12.91
C ASP A 101 9.49 -7.66 -12.05
N LEU A 102 8.87 -8.06 -10.96
CA LEU A 102 8.12 -7.16 -10.08
C LEU A 102 8.78 -7.00 -8.70
N ILE A 103 8.90 -5.78 -8.25
CA ILE A 103 9.13 -5.45 -6.85
C ILE A 103 7.80 -5.02 -6.26
N HIS A 104 7.26 -5.80 -5.31
CA HIS A 104 6.02 -5.46 -4.61
C HIS A 104 6.32 -4.36 -3.58
N THR A 105 5.68 -3.21 -3.72
CA THR A 105 5.96 -2.02 -2.91
C THR A 105 4.91 -1.76 -1.82
N GLU A 106 3.62 -1.97 -2.13
CA GLU A 106 2.54 -1.63 -1.21
C GLU A 106 1.31 -2.52 -1.39
N ASN A 107 0.60 -2.74 -0.28
CA ASN A 107 -0.76 -3.28 -0.25
C ASN A 107 -1.72 -2.25 0.36
N SER A 108 -2.78 -1.91 -0.37
CA SER A 108 -3.86 -1.07 0.14
C SER A 108 -5.15 -1.88 0.24
N TYR A 109 -5.43 -2.39 1.44
CA TYR A 109 -6.60 -3.22 1.69
C TYR A 109 -7.90 -2.43 1.59
N LYS A 110 -8.92 -3.08 1.02
CA LYS A 110 -10.28 -2.57 0.91
C LYS A 110 -11.18 -3.44 1.79
N TYR A 111 -12.10 -2.80 2.49
CA TYR A 111 -12.94 -3.47 3.47
C TYR A 111 -14.42 -3.38 3.07
N THR A 112 -15.23 -4.33 3.52
CA THR A 112 -16.65 -4.06 3.73
C THR A 112 -16.82 -3.46 5.13
N GLN A 113 -17.89 -2.72 5.34
CA GLN A 113 -18.18 -2.14 6.67
C GLN A 113 -18.25 -3.22 7.74
N GLU A 114 -18.95 -4.33 7.45
CA GLU A 114 -19.13 -5.45 8.38
C GLU A 114 -17.80 -6.06 8.78
N HIS A 115 -16.93 -6.34 7.79
CA HIS A 115 -15.62 -6.93 8.06
C HIS A 115 -14.73 -5.99 8.87
N PHE A 116 -14.81 -4.67 8.61
CA PHE A 116 -14.00 -3.71 9.37
C PHE A 116 -14.48 -3.55 10.81
N VAL A 117 -15.82 -3.51 11.04
CA VAL A 117 -16.42 -3.50 12.38
C VAL A 117 -16.05 -4.76 13.16
N GLU A 118 -16.08 -5.93 12.52
CA GLU A 118 -15.63 -7.18 13.14
C GLU A 118 -14.17 -7.11 13.58
N LYS A 119 -13.28 -6.56 12.74
CA LYS A 119 -11.87 -6.37 13.10
C LYS A 119 -11.70 -5.46 14.31
N LEU A 120 -12.41 -4.35 14.39
CA LEU A 120 -12.38 -3.45 15.54
C LEU A 120 -12.87 -4.17 16.80
N SER A 121 -13.98 -4.89 16.74
CA SER A 121 -14.52 -5.66 17.87
C SER A 121 -13.52 -6.73 18.37
N ARG A 122 -12.89 -7.45 17.45
CA ARG A 122 -11.85 -8.45 17.79
C ARG A 122 -10.58 -7.83 18.39
N ALA A 123 -10.30 -6.56 18.06
CA ALA A 123 -9.21 -5.81 18.65
C ALA A 123 -9.56 -5.24 20.06
N GLY A 124 -10.79 -5.49 20.56
CA GLY A 124 -11.25 -5.07 21.88
C GLY A 124 -11.92 -3.70 21.91
N PHE A 125 -12.24 -3.12 20.74
CA PHE A 125 -13.04 -1.89 20.69
C PHE A 125 -14.53 -2.19 20.84
N THR A 126 -15.23 -1.28 21.53
CA THR A 126 -16.67 -1.33 21.81
C THR A 126 -17.34 -0.07 21.28
N GLU A 127 -18.68 -0.01 21.35
CA GLU A 127 -19.46 1.18 20.95
C GLU A 127 -19.03 1.77 19.61
N ILE A 128 -18.93 0.93 18.59
CA ILE A 128 -18.42 1.32 17.27
C ILE A 128 -19.52 2.06 16.50
N GLN A 129 -19.26 3.31 16.16
CA GLN A 129 -20.10 4.14 15.31
C GLN A 129 -19.40 4.34 13.96
N CYS A 130 -20.15 4.19 12.86
CA CYS A 130 -19.58 4.29 11.52
C CYS A 130 -20.42 5.22 10.63
N TRP A 131 -19.74 5.92 9.75
CA TRP A 131 -20.29 6.82 8.74
C TRP A 131 -19.66 6.55 7.39
N THR A 132 -20.46 6.66 6.33
CA THR A 132 -19.99 6.54 4.95
C THR A 132 -20.39 7.77 4.13
N ASP A 133 -19.70 8.00 3.02
CA ASP A 133 -20.18 8.87 1.97
C ASP A 133 -21.45 8.28 1.28
N PRO A 134 -22.22 9.06 0.53
CA PRO A 134 -23.46 8.58 -0.13
C PRO A 134 -23.22 7.40 -1.09
N ASN A 135 -22.05 7.30 -1.69
CA ASN A 135 -21.69 6.21 -2.61
C ASN A 135 -21.05 5.00 -1.90
N LYS A 136 -20.87 5.08 -0.58
CA LYS A 136 -20.19 4.06 0.24
C LYS A 136 -18.78 3.74 -0.29
N HIS A 137 -18.04 4.77 -0.69
CA HIS A 137 -16.67 4.60 -1.14
C HIS A 137 -15.66 4.58 0.01
N PHE A 138 -15.99 5.28 1.10
CA PHE A 138 -15.11 5.45 2.25
C PHE A 138 -15.89 5.28 3.55
N LEU A 139 -15.27 4.69 4.55
CA LEU A 139 -15.84 4.46 5.88
C LEU A 139 -15.01 5.20 6.92
N VAL A 140 -15.66 5.96 7.78
CA VAL A 140 -15.07 6.50 9.00
C VAL A 140 -15.72 5.80 10.18
N CYS A 141 -14.93 5.27 11.10
CA CYS A 141 -15.42 4.68 12.33
C CYS A 141 -14.81 5.39 13.54
N PHE A 142 -15.65 5.63 14.54
CA PHE A 142 -15.23 5.95 15.90
C PHE A 142 -15.55 4.76 16.80
N ALA A 143 -14.60 4.34 17.61
CA ALA A 143 -14.74 3.18 18.48
C ALA A 143 -14.12 3.47 19.85
N ASN A 144 -14.82 3.12 20.92
CA ASN A 144 -14.34 3.22 22.30
C ASN A 144 -13.57 1.97 22.72
N VAL A 145 -12.75 2.09 23.76
CA VAL A 145 -12.04 0.96 24.38
C VAL A 145 -12.89 0.34 25.48
#